data_e3cb123eca94909b7d6f7492a7c273b6
#
_entry.id   e3cb123eca94909b7d6f7492a7c273b6
#
_cell.length_a   1.000
_cell.length_b   1.000
_cell.length_c   1.000
_cell.angle_alpha   90.00
_cell.angle_beta   90.00
_cell.angle_gamma   90.00
#
_symmetry.space_group_name_H-M   'P 1'
#
loop_
_entity.id
_entity.type
_entity.pdbx_description
1 polymer ?
#
loop_
_entity_poly.entity_id
_entity_poly.type
_entity_poly.pdbx_seq_one_letter_code
_entity_poly.pdbx_strand_id
1 'polypeptide(L)'
;MAGKTVKISGPLIIAEGMADCKMYDVVHVSDSGLIGEIIELRGDKASVQVYEETSGLGPGEEVVSTGEPLSVELAPGLLAGIFDGIQRPLTTLFFKYGSRISRGVSVNNLDREKKWHFSPRVRSGDTVGEGDVLGVVQETEVIEHRIMVPNGMSGKVVSVQEGDFTIEDTVAVIQTGKGKKPVSMLRKWPVRRGRPYREKLTPDTPMVTGQRVIDTLFPVARGGVAAVPGPFGSGKTVVQHQLAKWADADIIVYIGCGERGNEMTDVLHEFPALTDPKTGEPLMKRTVLIANTSDMPVAAREASIYTGITIAEYFRDMGYNVAIMADSTSRWAEALREMSGRLEEMPGDEGYPAYLSSRLAEFYERAGVVKILGAGDRCGSVTAIGAVSPPGGDLSEPVAQATLRIVKVFWGLSASLAYKRHFPAIDWLISYSLYADKLKDW
;
A
#
# COMPACT_ATOMS: atom_id res chain seq x y z
N MET A 1 9.66 -3.63 -26.80
CA MET A 1 10.30 -4.82 -27.40
C MET A 1 9.40 -6.01 -27.11
N ALA A 2 9.30 -6.91 -28.08
CA ALA A 2 8.38 -8.03 -27.98
C ALA A 2 9.19 -9.33 -27.89
N GLY A 3 9.06 -10.02 -26.77
CA GLY A 3 9.54 -11.40 -26.61
C GLY A 3 8.42 -12.39 -26.92
N LYS A 4 8.70 -13.68 -26.74
CA LYS A 4 7.73 -14.76 -26.89
C LYS A 4 7.74 -15.70 -25.71
N THR A 5 6.58 -16.18 -25.33
CA THR A 5 6.42 -17.19 -24.27
C THR A 5 7.04 -18.52 -24.70
N VAL A 6 7.82 -19.12 -23.81
CA VAL A 6 8.47 -20.43 -24.01
C VAL A 6 7.89 -21.49 -23.07
N LYS A 7 7.63 -21.09 -21.82
CA LYS A 7 7.08 -22.00 -20.78
C LYS A 7 6.02 -21.25 -19.99
N ILE A 8 4.94 -21.94 -19.64
CA ILE A 8 3.87 -21.42 -18.79
C ILE A 8 3.66 -22.42 -17.65
N SER A 9 3.69 -21.94 -16.41
CA SER A 9 3.50 -22.73 -15.20
C SER A 9 2.61 -21.98 -14.22
N GLY A 10 1.30 -22.08 -14.39
CA GLY A 10 0.35 -21.25 -13.67
C GLY A 10 0.61 -19.77 -13.95
N PRO A 11 0.67 -18.88 -12.94
CA PRO A 11 0.91 -17.46 -13.15
C PRO A 11 2.36 -17.11 -13.54
N LEU A 12 3.28 -18.08 -13.54
CA LEU A 12 4.66 -17.88 -13.98
C LEU A 12 4.80 -18.21 -15.47
N ILE A 13 5.34 -17.26 -16.22
CA ILE A 13 5.65 -17.40 -17.65
C ILE A 13 7.14 -17.15 -17.85
N ILE A 14 7.78 -17.97 -18.68
CA ILE A 14 9.12 -17.71 -19.17
C ILE A 14 9.01 -17.21 -20.61
N ALA A 15 9.56 -16.03 -20.88
CA ALA A 15 9.63 -15.43 -22.20
C ALA A 15 11.09 -15.31 -22.65
N GLU A 16 11.35 -15.52 -23.95
CA GLU A 16 12.66 -15.28 -24.59
C GLU A 16 12.63 -14.01 -25.45
N GLY A 17 13.78 -13.49 -25.81
CA GLY A 17 13.90 -12.23 -26.55
C GLY A 17 13.75 -10.99 -25.68
N MET A 18 14.01 -11.10 -24.38
CA MET A 18 13.81 -10.06 -23.37
C MET A 18 15.13 -9.42 -22.86
N ALA A 19 16.21 -9.49 -23.63
CA ALA A 19 17.55 -9.06 -23.20
C ALA A 19 17.65 -7.58 -22.78
N ASP A 20 16.82 -6.71 -23.35
CA ASP A 20 16.84 -5.26 -23.09
C ASP A 20 15.87 -4.82 -21.97
N CYS A 21 15.18 -5.77 -21.35
CA CYS A 21 14.24 -5.49 -20.26
C CYS A 21 14.97 -5.38 -18.92
N LYS A 22 14.31 -4.75 -17.96
CA LYS A 22 14.82 -4.57 -16.61
C LYS A 22 14.01 -5.36 -15.59
N MET A 23 14.64 -5.67 -14.47
CA MET A 23 13.94 -6.24 -13.32
C MET A 23 12.79 -5.34 -12.90
N TYR A 24 11.65 -5.97 -12.66
CA TYR A 24 10.39 -5.32 -12.26
C TYR A 24 9.70 -4.49 -13.35
N ASP A 25 10.15 -4.55 -14.61
CA ASP A 25 9.38 -3.98 -15.70
C ASP A 25 8.03 -4.68 -15.81
N VAL A 26 6.98 -3.88 -15.99
CA VAL A 26 5.63 -4.38 -16.31
C VAL A 26 5.62 -4.83 -17.77
N VAL A 27 5.01 -5.97 -18.00
CA VAL A 27 4.83 -6.52 -19.35
C VAL A 27 3.36 -6.79 -19.63
N HIS A 28 2.98 -6.75 -20.91
CA HIS A 28 1.70 -7.25 -21.42
C HIS A 28 1.93 -8.57 -22.12
N VAL A 29 1.17 -9.59 -21.74
CA VAL A 29 1.29 -10.96 -22.25
C VAL A 29 0.08 -11.28 -23.11
N SER A 30 0.32 -11.82 -24.30
CA SER A 30 -0.62 -12.18 -25.35
C SER A 30 -1.44 -11.01 -25.92
N ASP A 31 -2.23 -11.27 -26.94
CA ASP A 31 -3.16 -10.30 -27.51
C ASP A 31 -4.23 -9.83 -26.48
N SER A 32 -4.45 -10.63 -25.44
CA SER A 32 -5.34 -10.27 -24.33
C SER A 32 -4.76 -9.17 -23.43
N GLY A 33 -3.45 -8.86 -23.54
CA GLY A 33 -2.81 -7.81 -22.78
C GLY A 33 -2.73 -8.07 -21.27
N LEU A 34 -2.58 -9.35 -20.85
CA LEU A 34 -2.48 -9.69 -19.43
C LEU A 34 -1.29 -9.00 -18.78
N ILE A 35 -1.53 -8.36 -17.65
CA ILE A 35 -0.49 -7.61 -16.92
C ILE A 35 0.40 -8.57 -16.15
N GLY A 36 1.73 -8.46 -16.33
CA GLY A 36 2.73 -9.18 -15.56
C GLY A 36 3.92 -8.30 -15.20
N GLU A 37 4.79 -8.81 -14.34
CA GLU A 37 6.02 -8.17 -13.90
C GLU A 37 7.20 -9.12 -14.07
N ILE A 38 8.32 -8.61 -14.55
CA ILE A 38 9.57 -9.37 -14.65
C ILE A 38 10.15 -9.55 -13.25
N ILE A 39 10.29 -10.79 -12.81
CA ILE A 39 10.80 -11.14 -11.47
C ILE A 39 12.17 -11.81 -11.50
N GLU A 40 12.64 -12.22 -12.69
CA GLU A 40 13.96 -12.76 -12.89
C GLU A 40 14.39 -12.55 -14.34
N LEU A 41 15.70 -12.32 -14.56
CA LEU A 41 16.32 -12.21 -15.87
C LEU A 41 17.53 -13.16 -15.96
N ARG A 42 17.57 -14.02 -16.98
CA ARG A 42 18.68 -14.94 -17.27
C ARG A 42 19.05 -14.85 -18.76
N GLY A 43 20.04 -14.05 -19.09
CA GLY A 43 20.42 -13.80 -20.48
C GLY A 43 19.32 -13.08 -21.24
N ASP A 44 18.78 -13.71 -22.29
CA ASP A 44 17.66 -13.21 -23.08
C ASP A 44 16.28 -13.67 -22.58
N LYS A 45 16.24 -14.47 -21.49
CA LYS A 45 15.01 -15.00 -20.92
C LYS A 45 14.60 -14.20 -19.69
N ALA A 46 13.29 -13.92 -19.60
CA ALA A 46 12.65 -13.32 -18.45
C ALA A 46 11.64 -14.28 -17.85
N SER A 47 11.68 -14.44 -16.51
CA SER A 47 10.58 -15.01 -15.74
C SER A 47 9.60 -13.91 -15.39
N VAL A 48 8.37 -14.05 -15.84
CA VAL A 48 7.29 -13.08 -15.69
C VAL A 48 6.22 -13.64 -14.78
N GLN A 49 5.91 -12.93 -13.72
CA GLN A 49 4.78 -13.20 -12.84
C GLN A 49 3.55 -12.44 -13.35
N VAL A 50 2.53 -13.15 -13.79
CA VAL A 50 1.29 -12.54 -14.30
C VAL A 50 0.31 -12.28 -13.16
N TYR A 51 -0.29 -11.10 -13.14
CA TYR A 51 -1.25 -10.65 -12.14
C TYR A 51 -2.69 -11.13 -12.39
N GLU A 52 -2.88 -11.87 -13.46
CA GLU A 52 -4.17 -12.39 -13.90
C GLU A 52 -4.09 -13.90 -14.15
N GLU A 53 -5.24 -14.54 -14.39
CA GLU A 53 -5.28 -15.95 -14.71
C GLU A 53 -4.70 -16.22 -16.10
N THR A 54 -3.81 -17.20 -16.21
CA THR A 54 -3.09 -17.55 -17.43
C THR A 54 -3.69 -18.73 -18.21
N SER A 55 -4.83 -19.24 -17.77
CA SER A 55 -5.51 -20.36 -18.45
C SER A 55 -5.77 -20.04 -19.93
N GLY A 56 -5.38 -20.97 -20.81
CA GLY A 56 -5.55 -20.82 -22.26
C GLY A 56 -4.41 -20.09 -22.98
N LEU A 57 -3.39 -19.59 -22.25
CA LEU A 57 -2.15 -19.14 -22.90
C LEU A 57 -1.33 -20.34 -23.39
N GLY A 58 -0.60 -20.14 -24.49
CA GLY A 58 0.30 -21.14 -25.07
C GLY A 58 1.72 -20.61 -25.31
N PRO A 59 2.68 -21.49 -25.59
CA PRO A 59 3.99 -21.09 -26.08
C PRO A 59 3.87 -20.31 -27.40
N GLY A 60 4.73 -19.29 -27.57
CA GLY A 60 4.75 -18.45 -28.76
C GLY A 60 3.90 -17.16 -28.66
N GLU A 61 3.13 -16.99 -27.59
CA GLU A 61 2.40 -15.74 -27.31
C GLU A 61 3.36 -14.57 -27.15
N GLU A 62 2.96 -13.38 -27.60
CA GLU A 62 3.78 -12.19 -27.53
C GLU A 62 3.87 -11.66 -26.07
N VAL A 63 5.06 -11.17 -25.68
CA VAL A 63 5.29 -10.52 -24.39
C VAL A 63 5.94 -9.17 -24.63
N VAL A 64 5.23 -8.10 -24.34
CA VAL A 64 5.67 -6.72 -24.61
C VAL A 64 6.00 -6.01 -23.31
N SER A 65 7.25 -5.58 -23.13
CA SER A 65 7.66 -4.76 -21.99
C SER A 65 7.20 -3.31 -22.16
N THR A 66 6.69 -2.72 -21.09
CA THR A 66 6.38 -1.29 -21.02
C THR A 66 7.63 -0.43 -20.78
N GLY A 67 8.73 -1.04 -20.30
CA GLY A 67 9.95 -0.35 -19.85
C GLY A 67 9.78 0.42 -18.53
N GLU A 68 8.65 0.29 -17.87
CA GLU A 68 8.35 0.94 -16.58
C GLU A 68 8.00 -0.10 -15.53
N PRO A 69 8.44 0.10 -14.26
CA PRO A 69 8.06 -0.79 -13.16
C PRO A 69 6.60 -0.61 -12.75
N LEU A 70 6.07 -1.61 -12.03
CA LEU A 70 4.73 -1.52 -11.44
C LEU A 70 4.65 -0.25 -10.58
N SER A 71 3.72 0.62 -10.95
CA SER A 71 3.57 1.94 -10.36
C SER A 71 2.11 2.19 -9.98
N VAL A 72 1.92 2.91 -8.88
CA VAL A 72 0.60 3.42 -8.49
C VAL A 72 0.39 4.83 -9.00
N GLU A 73 -0.85 5.15 -9.28
CA GLU A 73 -1.31 6.49 -9.59
C GLU A 73 -1.70 7.22 -8.30
N LEU A 74 -1.12 8.39 -8.11
CA LEU A 74 -1.25 9.21 -6.92
C LEU A 74 -1.85 10.57 -7.31
N ALA A 75 -3.10 10.79 -6.94
CA ALA A 75 -3.87 11.99 -7.26
C ALA A 75 -5.14 12.06 -6.40
N PRO A 76 -5.91 13.15 -6.42
CA PRO A 76 -7.26 13.18 -5.85
C PRO A 76 -8.15 12.07 -6.44
N GLY A 77 -8.93 11.41 -5.59
CA GLY A 77 -9.76 10.25 -5.94
C GLY A 77 -9.26 8.92 -5.36
N LEU A 78 -8.19 8.95 -4.54
CA LEU A 78 -7.72 7.80 -3.78
C LEU A 78 -8.61 7.51 -2.56
N LEU A 79 -9.03 8.56 -1.84
CA LEU A 79 -9.87 8.42 -0.66
C LEU A 79 -11.27 7.92 -1.03
N ALA A 80 -11.86 7.14 -0.14
CA ALA A 80 -13.08 6.38 -0.37
C ALA A 80 -12.99 5.35 -1.51
N GLY A 81 -11.79 5.16 -2.09
CA GLY A 81 -11.53 4.19 -3.14
C GLY A 81 -11.36 2.77 -2.60
N ILE A 82 -11.81 1.80 -3.41
CA ILE A 82 -11.62 0.37 -3.18
C ILE A 82 -10.87 -0.18 -4.38
N PHE A 83 -9.65 -0.63 -4.13
CA PHE A 83 -8.72 -1.09 -5.17
C PHE A 83 -8.31 -2.54 -4.94
N ASP A 84 -7.87 -3.21 -6.00
CA ASP A 84 -7.17 -4.48 -5.88
C ASP A 84 -5.66 -4.30 -5.62
N GLY A 85 -4.91 -5.40 -5.59
CA GLY A 85 -3.48 -5.40 -5.27
C GLY A 85 -2.59 -4.59 -6.25
N ILE A 86 -3.05 -4.35 -7.47
CA ILE A 86 -2.36 -3.53 -8.48
C ILE A 86 -3.07 -2.21 -8.78
N GLN A 87 -3.89 -1.76 -7.84
CA GLN A 87 -4.64 -0.50 -7.89
C GLN A 87 -5.75 -0.46 -8.95
N ARG A 88 -6.31 -1.58 -9.42
CA ARG A 88 -7.51 -1.51 -10.26
C ARG A 88 -8.73 -1.15 -9.40
N PRO A 89 -9.57 -0.18 -9.79
CA PRO A 89 -10.72 0.25 -9.00
C PRO A 89 -11.84 -0.78 -9.07
N LEU A 90 -12.08 -1.52 -7.98
CA LEU A 90 -13.02 -2.64 -7.93
C LEU A 90 -14.48 -2.19 -8.16
N THR A 91 -14.85 -1.02 -7.67
CA THR A 91 -16.19 -0.45 -7.89
C THR A 91 -16.44 -0.19 -9.37
N THR A 92 -15.48 0.41 -10.08
CA THR A 92 -15.57 0.67 -11.52
C THR A 92 -15.62 -0.63 -12.32
N LEU A 93 -14.80 -1.61 -11.94
CA LEU A 93 -14.80 -2.93 -12.56
C LEU A 93 -16.16 -3.62 -12.40
N PHE A 94 -16.73 -3.58 -11.21
CA PHE A 94 -18.04 -4.17 -10.92
C PHE A 94 -19.16 -3.53 -11.79
N PHE A 95 -19.19 -2.21 -11.89
CA PHE A 95 -20.20 -1.52 -12.73
C PHE A 95 -20.04 -1.79 -14.23
N LYS A 96 -18.80 -1.94 -14.72
CA LYS A 96 -18.55 -2.17 -16.15
C LYS A 96 -18.69 -3.64 -16.57
N TYR A 97 -18.27 -4.57 -15.72
CA TYR A 97 -18.08 -5.99 -16.10
C TYR A 97 -18.83 -6.97 -15.19
N GLY A 98 -19.54 -6.47 -14.17
CA GLY A 98 -20.28 -7.31 -13.23
C GLY A 98 -19.41 -7.90 -12.12
N SER A 99 -19.89 -8.99 -11.50
CA SER A 99 -19.28 -9.59 -10.30
C SER A 99 -17.99 -10.37 -10.54
N ARG A 100 -17.58 -10.55 -11.79
CA ARG A 100 -16.35 -11.29 -12.16
C ARG A 100 -15.41 -10.38 -12.93
N ILE A 101 -14.16 -10.33 -12.49
CA ILE A 101 -13.09 -9.62 -13.21
C ILE A 101 -12.66 -10.52 -14.38
N SER A 102 -12.98 -10.11 -15.60
CA SER A 102 -12.53 -10.80 -16.82
C SER A 102 -11.05 -10.51 -17.08
N ARG A 103 -10.36 -11.44 -17.74
CA ARG A 103 -8.96 -11.30 -18.12
C ARG A 103 -8.75 -10.17 -19.13
N GLY A 104 -7.59 -9.52 -19.06
CA GLY A 104 -7.20 -8.46 -20.01
C GLY A 104 -8.04 -7.19 -19.93
N VAL A 105 -8.83 -7.04 -18.85
CA VAL A 105 -9.65 -5.85 -18.64
C VAL A 105 -8.77 -4.70 -18.17
N SER A 106 -8.68 -3.65 -19.00
CA SER A 106 -7.99 -2.41 -18.65
C SER A 106 -9.00 -1.33 -18.27
N VAL A 107 -8.79 -0.75 -17.11
CA VAL A 107 -9.50 0.45 -16.63
C VAL A 107 -8.48 1.44 -16.06
N ASN A 108 -8.78 2.71 -16.13
CA ASN A 108 -7.95 3.71 -15.44
C ASN A 108 -8.01 3.49 -13.94
N ASN A 109 -6.87 3.56 -13.26
CA ASN A 109 -6.80 3.36 -11.83
C ASN A 109 -7.55 4.44 -11.05
N LEU A 110 -7.56 5.67 -11.57
CA LEU A 110 -8.31 6.80 -11.04
C LEU A 110 -9.22 7.39 -12.13
N ASP A 111 -10.28 8.06 -11.72
CA ASP A 111 -11.25 8.69 -12.62
C ASP A 111 -10.59 9.85 -13.38
N ARG A 112 -10.61 9.79 -14.72
CA ARG A 112 -10.04 10.81 -15.62
C ARG A 112 -11.02 11.93 -15.96
N GLU A 113 -12.31 11.72 -15.76
CA GLU A 113 -13.36 12.66 -16.15
C GLU A 113 -13.77 13.57 -15.01
N LYS A 114 -13.62 13.09 -13.77
CA LYS A 114 -13.97 13.85 -12.57
C LYS A 114 -13.12 15.11 -12.47
N LYS A 115 -13.79 16.25 -12.33
CA LYS A 115 -13.17 17.54 -12.10
C LYS A 115 -13.05 17.83 -10.61
N TRP A 116 -11.93 18.42 -10.23
CA TRP A 116 -11.57 18.82 -8.89
C TRP A 116 -11.25 20.30 -8.88
N HIS A 117 -11.80 21.02 -7.91
CA HIS A 117 -11.50 22.43 -7.73
C HIS A 117 -10.11 22.61 -7.14
N PHE A 118 -9.17 23.10 -7.94
CA PHE A 118 -7.81 23.36 -7.54
C PHE A 118 -7.66 24.81 -7.10
N SER A 119 -7.22 25.02 -5.85
CA SER A 119 -6.91 26.34 -5.27
C SER A 119 -5.41 26.48 -5.08
N PRO A 120 -4.75 27.40 -5.80
CA PRO A 120 -3.30 27.59 -5.75
C PRO A 120 -2.85 28.14 -4.38
N ARG A 121 -1.70 27.70 -3.92
CA ARG A 121 -1.00 28.20 -2.72
C ARG A 121 0.29 28.94 -3.06
N VAL A 122 0.67 29.01 -4.33
CA VAL A 122 1.82 29.72 -4.88
C VAL A 122 1.35 30.70 -5.96
N ARG A 123 2.21 31.64 -6.31
CA ARG A 123 1.94 32.65 -7.36
C ARG A 123 2.96 32.53 -8.49
N SER A 124 2.61 33.07 -9.65
CA SER A 124 3.57 33.23 -10.74
C SER A 124 4.76 34.09 -10.24
N GLY A 125 5.96 33.57 -10.47
CA GLY A 125 7.20 34.19 -10.01
C GLY A 125 7.81 33.58 -8.76
N ASP A 126 7.06 32.80 -7.98
CA ASP A 126 7.58 32.11 -6.80
C ASP A 126 8.60 31.04 -7.19
N THR A 127 9.61 30.86 -6.35
CA THR A 127 10.57 29.76 -6.49
C THR A 127 10.11 28.60 -5.63
N VAL A 128 10.04 27.41 -6.25
CA VAL A 128 9.57 26.18 -5.61
C VAL A 128 10.57 25.05 -5.78
N GLY A 129 10.65 24.18 -4.80
CA GLY A 129 11.44 22.96 -4.80
C GLY A 129 10.56 21.70 -4.74
N GLU A 130 11.19 20.54 -4.87
CA GLU A 130 10.48 19.27 -4.75
C GLU A 130 9.73 19.16 -3.41
N GLY A 131 8.49 18.67 -3.46
CA GLY A 131 7.65 18.54 -2.27
C GLY A 131 6.97 19.81 -1.79
N ASP A 132 7.26 20.99 -2.38
CA ASP A 132 6.51 22.21 -2.06
C ASP A 132 5.06 22.11 -2.52
N VAL A 133 4.13 22.67 -1.75
CA VAL A 133 2.70 22.63 -2.08
C VAL A 133 2.38 23.70 -3.11
N LEU A 134 1.97 23.30 -4.30
CA LEU A 134 1.51 24.18 -5.38
C LEU A 134 0.09 24.70 -5.15
N GLY A 135 -0.75 23.86 -4.61
CA GLY A 135 -2.15 24.14 -4.35
C GLY A 135 -2.84 22.98 -3.68
N VAL A 136 -4.13 23.12 -3.47
CA VAL A 136 -4.94 22.16 -2.73
C VAL A 136 -6.24 21.85 -3.47
N VAL A 137 -6.76 20.66 -3.19
CA VAL A 137 -8.06 20.19 -3.65
C VAL A 137 -8.81 19.63 -2.44
N GLN A 138 -10.05 20.00 -2.22
CA GLN A 138 -10.88 19.33 -1.21
C GLN A 138 -11.31 17.98 -1.75
N GLU A 139 -10.61 16.89 -1.38
CA GLU A 139 -10.89 15.55 -1.89
C GLU A 139 -12.14 14.96 -1.26
N THR A 140 -12.23 15.07 0.07
CA THR A 140 -13.42 14.74 0.85
C THR A 140 -13.72 15.88 1.82
N GLU A 141 -14.86 15.84 2.53
CA GLU A 141 -15.23 16.89 3.49
C GLU A 141 -14.24 17.02 4.64
N VAL A 142 -13.43 15.97 4.88
CA VAL A 142 -12.49 15.92 6.03
C VAL A 142 -11.03 16.01 5.62
N ILE A 143 -10.68 15.82 4.34
CA ILE A 143 -9.28 15.77 3.88
C ILE A 143 -9.06 16.73 2.71
N GLU A 144 -8.10 17.64 2.91
CA GLU A 144 -7.54 18.51 1.89
C GLU A 144 -6.37 17.81 1.18
N HIS A 145 -6.51 17.52 -0.10
CA HIS A 145 -5.45 16.90 -0.90
C HIS A 145 -4.45 17.96 -1.36
N ARG A 146 -3.20 17.84 -0.97
CA ARG A 146 -2.14 18.79 -1.30
C ARG A 146 -1.41 18.37 -2.56
N ILE A 147 -1.47 19.21 -3.60
CA ILE A 147 -0.77 18.98 -4.85
C ILE A 147 0.65 19.54 -4.71
N MET A 148 1.63 18.64 -4.75
CA MET A 148 3.03 18.98 -4.48
C MET A 148 3.85 19.06 -5.77
N VAL A 149 4.94 19.80 -5.74
CA VAL A 149 5.96 19.79 -6.81
C VAL A 149 6.54 18.38 -6.94
N PRO A 150 6.63 17.82 -8.16
CA PRO A 150 7.21 16.49 -8.40
C PRO A 150 8.62 16.34 -7.84
N ASN A 151 8.96 15.10 -7.44
CA ASN A 151 10.31 14.77 -7.01
C ASN A 151 11.34 15.06 -8.11
N GLY A 152 12.49 15.59 -7.72
CA GLY A 152 13.55 16.00 -8.65
C GLY A 152 13.24 17.23 -9.50
N MET A 153 12.14 17.93 -9.21
CA MET A 153 11.78 19.19 -9.91
C MET A 153 11.94 20.38 -8.99
N SER A 154 12.60 21.42 -9.48
CA SER A 154 12.72 22.71 -8.82
C SER A 154 12.80 23.81 -9.86
N GLY A 155 12.35 25.01 -9.50
CA GLY A 155 12.39 26.14 -10.41
C GLY A 155 11.43 27.26 -10.05
N LYS A 156 11.19 28.14 -11.03
CA LYS A 156 10.30 29.29 -10.87
C LYS A 156 8.93 28.99 -11.46
N VAL A 157 7.86 29.28 -10.73
CA VAL A 157 6.50 29.13 -11.22
C VAL A 157 6.24 30.14 -12.34
N VAL A 158 5.98 29.67 -13.55
CA VAL A 158 5.66 30.49 -14.72
C VAL A 158 4.19 30.88 -14.70
N SER A 159 3.33 29.89 -14.46
CA SER A 159 1.88 30.07 -14.36
C SER A 159 1.29 29.03 -13.40
N VAL A 160 0.26 29.41 -12.72
CA VAL A 160 -0.61 28.57 -11.91
C VAL A 160 -2.04 29.03 -12.12
N GLN A 161 -2.98 28.11 -12.19
CA GLN A 161 -4.38 28.41 -12.51
C GLN A 161 -5.28 27.91 -11.40
N GLU A 162 -6.27 28.68 -11.01
CA GLU A 162 -7.36 28.29 -10.15
C GLU A 162 -8.56 27.84 -11.00
N GLY A 163 -9.26 26.81 -10.58
CA GLY A 163 -10.46 26.32 -11.28
C GLY A 163 -10.65 24.83 -11.19
N ASP A 164 -11.57 24.34 -12.00
CA ASP A 164 -11.99 22.94 -12.03
C ASP A 164 -11.22 22.18 -13.11
N PHE A 165 -10.36 21.26 -12.68
CA PHE A 165 -9.48 20.48 -13.53
C PHE A 165 -9.65 18.98 -13.31
N THR A 166 -9.42 18.20 -14.36
CA THR A 166 -9.19 16.77 -14.22
C THR A 166 -7.80 16.51 -13.63
N ILE A 167 -7.53 15.28 -13.19
CA ILE A 167 -6.22 14.96 -12.61
C ILE A 167 -5.06 15.01 -13.62
N GLU A 168 -5.35 14.97 -14.92
CA GLU A 168 -4.37 15.04 -16.01
C GLU A 168 -4.14 16.45 -16.55
N ASP A 169 -5.07 17.37 -16.30
CA ASP A 169 -4.95 18.76 -16.74
C ASP A 169 -3.74 19.44 -16.08
N THR A 170 -3.12 20.34 -16.83
CA THR A 170 -2.00 21.15 -16.32
C THR A 170 -2.51 22.24 -15.39
N VAL A 171 -2.17 22.19 -14.11
CA VAL A 171 -2.54 23.18 -13.09
C VAL A 171 -1.45 24.23 -12.85
N ALA A 172 -0.20 23.89 -13.15
CA ALA A 172 0.92 24.81 -13.03
C ALA A 172 1.99 24.53 -14.09
N VAL A 173 2.82 25.54 -14.40
CA VAL A 173 4.01 25.40 -15.24
C VAL A 173 5.21 25.93 -14.48
N ILE A 174 6.28 25.13 -14.37
CA ILE A 174 7.52 25.47 -13.66
C ILE A 174 8.66 25.59 -14.67
N GLN A 175 9.39 26.71 -14.59
CA GLN A 175 10.63 26.90 -15.33
C GLN A 175 11.75 26.21 -14.55
N THR A 176 12.21 25.07 -15.04
CA THR A 176 13.36 24.32 -14.51
C THR A 176 14.63 24.65 -15.29
N GLY A 177 15.78 24.18 -14.83
CA GLY A 177 17.05 24.28 -15.59
C GLY A 177 17.01 23.56 -16.95
N LYS A 178 16.05 22.64 -17.16
CA LYS A 178 15.83 21.90 -18.42
C LYS A 178 14.67 22.43 -19.25
N GLY A 179 14.17 23.63 -18.96
CA GLY A 179 13.05 24.27 -19.64
C GLY A 179 11.74 24.26 -18.86
N LYS A 180 10.67 24.73 -19.50
CA LYS A 180 9.34 24.78 -18.94
C LYS A 180 8.76 23.37 -18.83
N LYS A 181 8.23 23.00 -17.66
CA LYS A 181 7.61 21.71 -17.39
C LYS A 181 6.19 21.93 -16.89
N PRO A 182 5.18 21.33 -17.54
CA PRO A 182 3.82 21.31 -17.04
C PRO A 182 3.72 20.38 -15.82
N VAL A 183 2.84 20.74 -14.90
CA VAL A 183 2.55 19.96 -13.69
C VAL A 183 1.05 19.74 -13.63
N SER A 184 0.63 18.48 -13.58
CA SER A 184 -0.74 18.05 -13.35
C SER A 184 -0.92 17.55 -11.92
N MET A 185 -2.12 17.15 -11.53
CA MET A 185 -2.36 16.58 -10.20
C MET A 185 -1.94 15.12 -10.11
N LEU A 186 -1.93 14.41 -11.25
CA LEU A 186 -1.58 12.99 -11.33
C LEU A 186 -0.06 12.77 -11.22
N ARG A 187 0.33 11.80 -10.40
CA ARG A 187 1.69 11.28 -10.27
C ARG A 187 1.68 9.76 -10.38
N LYS A 188 2.74 9.19 -10.97
CA LYS A 188 3.02 7.76 -10.90
C LYS A 188 4.23 7.53 -10.01
N TRP A 189 4.20 6.49 -9.20
CA TRP A 189 5.31 6.12 -8.35
C TRP A 189 5.50 4.59 -8.31
N PRO A 190 6.74 4.09 -8.52
CA PRO A 190 7.04 2.66 -8.44
C PRO A 190 6.76 2.10 -7.04
N VAL A 191 5.94 1.07 -6.93
CA VAL A 191 5.47 0.54 -5.64
C VAL A 191 6.59 -0.03 -4.78
N ARG A 192 7.61 -0.63 -5.40
CA ARG A 192 8.74 -1.24 -4.69
C ARG A 192 9.79 -0.23 -4.20
N ARG A 193 9.62 1.05 -4.55
CA ARG A 193 10.52 2.12 -4.14
C ARG A 193 9.86 3.00 -3.09
N GLY A 194 10.47 3.09 -1.89
CA GLY A 194 10.03 4.03 -0.86
C GLY A 194 10.08 5.48 -1.35
N ARG A 195 9.14 6.30 -0.89
CA ARG A 195 9.10 7.72 -1.24
C ARG A 195 10.12 8.49 -0.42
N PRO A 196 10.85 9.43 -1.04
CA PRO A 196 11.91 10.16 -0.37
C PRO A 196 11.36 11.11 0.71
N TYR A 197 12.20 11.36 1.70
CA TYR A 197 11.97 12.31 2.78
C TYR A 197 13.29 13.00 3.12
N ARG A 198 13.24 14.11 3.87
CA ARG A 198 14.45 14.85 4.26
C ARG A 198 15.19 14.15 5.39
N GLU A 199 14.47 13.77 6.43
CA GLU A 199 15.03 13.18 7.65
C GLU A 199 13.99 12.26 8.32
N LYS A 200 14.44 11.15 8.84
CA LYS A 200 13.61 10.24 9.67
C LYS A 200 13.79 10.60 11.14
N LEU A 201 12.69 10.87 11.82
CA LEU A 201 12.68 11.30 13.22
C LEU A 201 12.45 10.11 14.16
N THR A 202 12.87 10.25 15.40
CA THR A 202 12.52 9.30 16.45
C THR A 202 11.05 9.47 16.84
N PRO A 203 10.25 8.41 16.86
CA PRO A 203 8.89 8.47 17.36
C PRO A 203 8.87 8.82 18.87
N ASP A 204 8.21 9.90 19.24
CA ASP A 204 8.14 10.44 20.62
C ASP A 204 6.70 10.74 21.08
N THR A 205 5.75 10.59 20.18
CA THR A 205 4.34 10.88 20.42
C THR A 205 3.54 9.61 20.26
N PRO A 206 2.64 9.22 21.20
CA PRO A 206 1.81 8.05 21.05
C PRO A 206 0.75 8.24 19.96
N MET A 207 0.41 7.16 19.28
CA MET A 207 -0.82 7.07 18.53
C MET A 207 -1.90 6.54 19.47
N VAL A 208 -2.84 7.37 19.86
CA VAL A 208 -3.97 6.96 20.69
C VAL A 208 -4.88 6.06 19.87
N THR A 209 -5.08 4.84 20.32
CA THR A 209 -5.86 3.82 19.59
C THR A 209 -7.32 3.76 20.03
N GLY A 210 -7.65 4.37 21.16
CA GLY A 210 -8.97 4.28 21.79
C GLY A 210 -9.22 2.96 22.54
N GLN A 211 -8.25 2.03 22.53
CA GLN A 211 -8.31 0.77 23.27
C GLN A 211 -7.49 0.90 24.55
N ARG A 212 -8.16 0.90 25.71
CA ARG A 212 -7.52 1.14 27.01
C ARG A 212 -6.33 0.22 27.27
N VAL A 213 -6.46 -1.09 27.00
CA VAL A 213 -5.38 -2.05 27.23
C VAL A 213 -4.16 -1.76 26.37
N ILE A 214 -4.35 -1.28 25.14
CA ILE A 214 -3.26 -0.90 24.24
C ILE A 214 -2.63 0.39 24.74
N ASP A 215 -3.43 1.44 24.87
CA ASP A 215 -2.93 2.79 25.16
C ASP A 215 -2.24 2.90 26.52
N THR A 216 -2.68 2.10 27.51
CA THR A 216 -2.10 2.15 28.87
C THR A 216 -0.95 1.17 29.11
N LEU A 217 -0.99 -0.03 28.50
CA LEU A 217 -0.01 -1.08 28.79
C LEU A 217 0.97 -1.33 27.64
N PHE A 218 0.51 -1.20 26.41
CA PHE A 218 1.29 -1.56 25.22
C PHE A 218 1.18 -0.48 24.12
N PRO A 219 1.51 0.79 24.45
CA PRO A 219 1.30 1.90 23.50
C PRO A 219 2.15 1.75 22.25
N VAL A 220 1.60 2.18 21.13
CA VAL A 220 2.33 2.35 19.88
C VAL A 220 2.63 3.83 19.65
N ALA A 221 3.84 4.14 19.23
CA ALA A 221 4.18 5.51 18.86
C ALA A 221 3.61 5.83 17.46
N ARG A 222 3.25 7.08 17.24
CA ARG A 222 2.96 7.60 15.90
C ARG A 222 4.20 7.40 15.02
N GLY A 223 4.01 6.83 13.83
CA GLY A 223 5.13 6.39 13.00
C GLY A 223 5.80 5.11 13.49
N GLY A 224 5.23 4.42 14.46
CA GLY A 224 5.72 3.15 14.98
C GLY A 224 5.31 1.94 14.15
N VAL A 225 5.79 0.78 14.60
CA VAL A 225 5.49 -0.52 13.98
C VAL A 225 4.96 -1.50 15.01
N ALA A 226 3.83 -2.11 14.71
CA ALA A 226 3.16 -3.06 15.60
C ALA A 226 2.73 -4.32 14.86
N ALA A 227 2.68 -5.43 15.57
CA ALA A 227 2.08 -6.66 15.08
C ALA A 227 0.94 -7.12 15.98
N VAL A 228 -0.09 -7.69 15.35
CA VAL A 228 -1.24 -8.31 15.99
C VAL A 228 -1.25 -9.80 15.65
N PRO A 229 -0.43 -10.61 16.31
CA PRO A 229 -0.46 -12.05 16.08
C PRO A 229 -1.57 -12.71 16.87
N GLY A 230 -2.14 -13.74 16.30
CA GLY A 230 -3.13 -14.57 16.98
C GLY A 230 -3.66 -15.68 16.10
N PRO A 231 -4.15 -16.77 16.71
CA PRO A 231 -4.77 -17.85 15.98
C PRO A 231 -6.05 -17.40 15.27
N PHE A 232 -6.56 -18.26 14.41
CA PHE A 232 -7.85 -18.02 13.76
C PHE A 232 -8.96 -17.82 14.80
N GLY A 233 -9.85 -16.86 14.57
CA GLY A 233 -10.98 -16.56 15.46
C GLY A 233 -10.61 -15.79 16.75
N SER A 234 -9.36 -15.36 16.92
CA SER A 234 -8.94 -14.58 18.09
C SER A 234 -9.31 -13.08 18.02
N GLY A 235 -9.88 -12.63 16.88
CA GLY A 235 -10.34 -11.26 16.70
C GLY A 235 -9.30 -10.29 16.12
N LYS A 236 -8.30 -10.76 15.34
CA LYS A 236 -7.31 -9.89 14.68
C LYS A 236 -7.95 -8.78 13.85
N THR A 237 -8.81 -9.17 12.93
CA THR A 237 -9.55 -8.25 12.04
C THR A 237 -10.40 -7.26 12.86
N VAL A 238 -11.07 -7.74 13.91
CA VAL A 238 -11.87 -6.87 14.81
C VAL A 238 -10.98 -5.82 15.49
N VAL A 239 -9.81 -6.21 15.99
CA VAL A 239 -8.85 -5.25 16.59
C VAL A 239 -8.44 -4.20 15.55
N GLN A 240 -8.10 -4.62 14.32
CA GLN A 240 -7.72 -3.68 13.27
C GLN A 240 -8.86 -2.74 12.86
N HIS A 241 -10.10 -3.23 12.77
CA HIS A 241 -11.28 -2.38 12.53
C HIS A 241 -11.50 -1.36 13.65
N GLN A 242 -11.33 -1.77 14.92
CA GLN A 242 -11.42 -0.85 16.04
C GLN A 242 -10.32 0.21 15.99
N LEU A 243 -9.09 -0.17 15.61
CA LEU A 243 -8.00 0.77 15.41
C LEU A 243 -8.31 1.73 14.27
N ALA A 244 -8.80 1.24 13.13
CA ALA A 244 -9.20 2.09 12.01
C ALA A 244 -10.25 3.13 12.40
N LYS A 245 -11.22 2.73 13.24
CA LYS A 245 -12.30 3.60 13.69
C LYS A 245 -11.86 4.65 14.71
N TRP A 246 -11.07 4.24 15.70
CA TRP A 246 -10.81 5.06 16.88
C TRP A 246 -9.41 5.67 16.94
N ALA A 247 -8.46 5.15 16.15
CA ALA A 247 -7.09 5.64 16.19
C ALA A 247 -6.99 7.13 15.82
N ASP A 248 -6.02 7.77 16.48
CA ASP A 248 -5.66 9.15 16.22
C ASP A 248 -4.77 9.28 14.97
N ALA A 249 -5.32 8.83 13.84
CA ALA A 249 -4.74 8.96 12.52
C ALA A 249 -5.64 9.83 11.64
N ASP A 250 -5.04 10.62 10.76
CA ASP A 250 -5.79 11.45 9.82
C ASP A 250 -6.35 10.60 8.68
N ILE A 251 -5.55 9.64 8.20
CA ILE A 251 -5.88 8.78 7.07
C ILE A 251 -5.60 7.33 7.42
N ILE A 252 -6.47 6.44 6.98
CA ILE A 252 -6.36 5.00 7.11
C ILE A 252 -6.10 4.39 5.74
N VAL A 253 -5.10 3.52 5.64
CA VAL A 253 -4.92 2.61 4.51
C VAL A 253 -5.09 1.20 5.02
N TYR A 254 -6.15 0.53 4.57
CA TYR A 254 -6.44 -0.85 4.98
C TYR A 254 -6.16 -1.80 3.82
N ILE A 255 -5.34 -2.81 4.06
CA ILE A 255 -4.96 -3.82 3.09
C ILE A 255 -5.49 -5.17 3.54
N GLY A 256 -6.52 -5.67 2.87
CA GLY A 256 -6.92 -7.07 2.96
C GLY A 256 -6.05 -7.89 2.02
N CYS A 257 -5.02 -8.53 2.57
CA CYS A 257 -4.04 -9.29 1.80
C CYS A 257 -4.29 -10.79 1.92
N GLY A 258 -4.93 -11.37 0.91
CA GLY A 258 -5.18 -12.79 0.85
C GLY A 258 -6.23 -13.31 1.84
N GLU A 259 -7.05 -12.42 2.38
CA GLU A 259 -8.13 -12.80 3.28
C GLU A 259 -9.26 -13.52 2.52
N ARG A 260 -10.10 -14.22 3.26
CA ARG A 260 -11.24 -14.95 2.66
C ARG A 260 -12.25 -13.96 2.09
N GLY A 261 -12.90 -14.35 0.97
CA GLY A 261 -13.88 -13.49 0.31
C GLY A 261 -15.01 -13.03 1.23
N ASN A 262 -15.50 -13.87 2.15
CA ASN A 262 -16.53 -13.50 3.12
C ASN A 262 -16.02 -12.46 4.13
N GLU A 263 -14.80 -12.63 4.68
CA GLU A 263 -14.20 -11.66 5.61
C GLU A 263 -13.98 -10.31 4.93
N MET A 264 -13.51 -10.32 3.68
CA MET A 264 -13.35 -9.10 2.90
C MET A 264 -14.69 -8.45 2.55
N THR A 265 -15.73 -9.26 2.27
CA THR A 265 -17.10 -8.75 2.06
C THR A 265 -17.61 -8.02 3.32
N ASP A 266 -17.35 -8.57 4.50
CA ASP A 266 -17.70 -7.92 5.76
C ASP A 266 -17.01 -6.56 5.89
N VAL A 267 -15.69 -6.49 5.60
CA VAL A 267 -14.94 -5.21 5.57
C VAL A 267 -15.55 -4.22 4.60
N LEU A 268 -15.86 -4.66 3.38
CA LEU A 268 -16.43 -3.79 2.33
C LEU A 268 -17.85 -3.29 2.66
N HIS A 269 -18.59 -4.02 3.49
CA HIS A 269 -19.90 -3.59 3.98
C HIS A 269 -19.81 -2.76 5.25
N GLU A 270 -18.94 -3.14 6.18
CA GLU A 270 -18.84 -2.46 7.49
C GLU A 270 -18.15 -1.09 7.37
N PHE A 271 -17.04 -0.98 6.65
CA PHE A 271 -16.28 0.29 6.58
C PHE A 271 -17.11 1.47 6.05
N PRO A 272 -17.91 1.33 4.97
CA PRO A 272 -18.79 2.41 4.52
C PRO A 272 -19.88 2.78 5.53
N ALA A 273 -20.31 1.81 6.36
CA ALA A 273 -21.34 2.02 7.39
C ALA A 273 -20.78 2.62 8.69
N LEU A 274 -19.45 2.52 8.91
CA LEU A 274 -18.81 3.08 10.09
C LEU A 274 -18.74 4.60 9.98
N THR A 275 -19.04 5.25 11.10
CA THR A 275 -18.91 6.71 11.25
C THR A 275 -17.65 7.02 12.03
N ASP A 276 -16.89 7.99 11.56
CA ASP A 276 -15.74 8.53 12.27
C ASP A 276 -16.24 9.29 13.53
N PRO A 277 -15.87 8.85 14.73
CA PRO A 277 -16.35 9.47 15.96
C PRO A 277 -15.87 10.91 16.17
N LYS A 278 -14.82 11.34 15.46
CA LYS A 278 -14.26 12.70 15.56
C LYS A 278 -15.01 13.69 14.69
N THR A 279 -15.36 13.28 13.48
CA THR A 279 -15.96 14.18 12.47
C THR A 279 -17.45 13.98 12.28
N GLY A 280 -17.99 12.82 12.66
CA GLY A 280 -19.37 12.41 12.39
C GLY A 280 -19.61 11.94 10.95
N GLU A 281 -18.58 11.98 10.10
CA GLU A 281 -18.63 11.60 8.69
C GLU A 281 -18.35 10.10 8.50
N PRO A 282 -18.75 9.49 7.38
CA PRO A 282 -18.39 8.10 7.06
C PRO A 282 -16.87 7.89 7.10
N LEU A 283 -16.43 6.81 7.76
CA LEU A 283 -15.02 6.47 7.93
C LEU A 283 -14.30 6.35 6.58
N MET A 284 -15.00 5.90 5.54
CA MET A 284 -14.48 5.80 4.18
C MET A 284 -13.95 7.14 3.62
N LYS A 285 -14.46 8.28 4.07
CA LYS A 285 -14.00 9.60 3.60
C LYS A 285 -12.55 9.92 3.95
N ARG A 286 -11.95 9.18 4.89
CA ARG A 286 -10.53 9.24 5.23
C ARG A 286 -9.81 7.89 5.06
N THR A 287 -10.39 6.96 4.31
CA THR A 287 -9.88 5.60 4.17
C THR A 287 -9.63 5.25 2.70
N VAL A 288 -8.55 4.51 2.46
CA VAL A 288 -8.28 3.79 1.20
C VAL A 288 -8.31 2.30 1.51
N LEU A 289 -9.12 1.53 0.78
CA LEU A 289 -9.19 0.09 0.90
C LEU A 289 -8.47 -0.59 -0.26
N ILE A 290 -7.60 -1.54 0.07
CA ILE A 290 -6.98 -2.44 -0.90
C ILE A 290 -7.49 -3.84 -0.58
N ALA A 291 -8.27 -4.42 -1.48
CA ALA A 291 -8.90 -5.71 -1.30
C ALA A 291 -8.29 -6.72 -2.29
N ASN A 292 -7.51 -7.64 -1.76
CA ASN A 292 -7.00 -8.81 -2.49
C ASN A 292 -7.41 -10.07 -1.74
N THR A 293 -8.40 -10.79 -2.27
CA THR A 293 -8.92 -12.00 -1.65
C THR A 293 -8.06 -13.22 -1.97
N SER A 294 -8.25 -14.31 -1.24
CA SER A 294 -7.45 -15.53 -1.36
C SER A 294 -7.62 -16.24 -2.71
N ASP A 295 -8.70 -15.99 -3.43
CA ASP A 295 -8.99 -16.51 -4.78
C ASP A 295 -8.42 -15.64 -5.90
N MET A 296 -7.93 -14.44 -5.59
CA MET A 296 -7.24 -13.59 -6.55
C MET A 296 -5.79 -14.07 -6.80
N PRO A 297 -5.20 -13.73 -7.95
CA PRO A 297 -3.85 -14.16 -8.30
C PRO A 297 -2.79 -13.81 -7.25
N VAL A 298 -1.86 -14.74 -7.03
CA VAL A 298 -0.80 -14.65 -6.01
C VAL A 298 0.08 -13.41 -6.18
N ALA A 299 0.42 -13.06 -7.42
CA ALA A 299 1.22 -11.88 -7.72
C ALA A 299 0.54 -10.58 -7.28
N ALA A 300 -0.77 -10.45 -7.51
CA ALA A 300 -1.54 -9.30 -7.06
C ALA A 300 -1.59 -9.23 -5.52
N ARG A 301 -1.63 -10.39 -4.84
CA ARG A 301 -1.53 -10.47 -3.39
C ARG A 301 -0.18 -9.95 -2.89
N GLU A 302 0.90 -10.37 -3.52
CA GLU A 302 2.25 -9.88 -3.18
C GLU A 302 2.36 -8.37 -3.40
N ALA A 303 1.87 -7.85 -4.51
CA ALA A 303 1.92 -6.43 -4.85
C ALA A 303 1.07 -5.55 -3.91
N SER A 304 -0.02 -6.07 -3.33
CA SER A 304 -0.97 -5.32 -2.52
C SER A 304 -0.32 -4.56 -1.36
N ILE A 305 0.66 -5.17 -0.71
CA ILE A 305 1.39 -4.56 0.41
C ILE A 305 2.18 -3.33 -0.05
N TYR A 306 2.85 -3.43 -1.19
CA TYR A 306 3.63 -2.32 -1.75
C TYR A 306 2.74 -1.20 -2.28
N THR A 307 1.62 -1.55 -2.90
CA THR A 307 0.60 -0.60 -3.34
C THR A 307 0.09 0.22 -2.15
N GLY A 308 -0.30 -0.45 -1.07
CA GLY A 308 -0.82 0.21 0.12
C GLY A 308 0.19 1.11 0.81
N ILE A 309 1.41 0.62 1.04
CA ILE A 309 2.43 1.42 1.72
C ILE A 309 2.85 2.64 0.89
N THR A 310 2.86 2.53 -0.45
CA THR A 310 3.17 3.67 -1.33
C THR A 310 2.09 4.75 -1.26
N ILE A 311 0.82 4.36 -1.22
CA ILE A 311 -0.29 5.29 -1.02
C ILE A 311 -0.20 5.95 0.38
N ALA A 312 0.12 5.17 1.42
CA ALA A 312 0.31 5.71 2.76
C ALA A 312 1.45 6.75 2.82
N GLU A 313 2.59 6.47 2.19
CA GLU A 313 3.70 7.41 2.10
C GLU A 313 3.34 8.69 1.32
N TYR A 314 2.49 8.57 0.31
CA TYR A 314 2.03 9.75 -0.45
C TYR A 314 1.24 10.72 0.42
N PHE A 315 0.32 10.22 1.24
CA PHE A 315 -0.40 11.06 2.19
C PHE A 315 0.49 11.57 3.34
N ARG A 316 1.47 10.75 3.79
CA ARG A 316 2.51 11.22 4.70
C ARG A 316 3.25 12.43 4.15
N ASP A 317 3.60 12.42 2.86
CA ASP A 317 4.33 13.51 2.21
C ASP A 317 3.50 14.80 2.13
N MET A 318 2.19 14.71 2.29
CA MET A 318 1.32 15.88 2.47
C MET A 318 1.34 16.41 3.91
N GLY A 319 1.95 15.69 4.85
CA GLY A 319 2.02 16.06 6.27
C GLY A 319 0.92 15.42 7.13
N TYR A 320 0.26 14.38 6.64
CA TYR A 320 -0.74 13.63 7.40
C TYR A 320 -0.11 12.52 8.25
N ASN A 321 -0.80 12.17 9.32
CA ASN A 321 -0.51 10.97 10.10
C ASN A 321 -1.35 9.82 9.56
N VAL A 322 -0.69 8.88 8.92
CA VAL A 322 -1.34 7.75 8.26
C VAL A 322 -1.17 6.49 9.10
N ALA A 323 -2.24 5.76 9.33
CA ALA A 323 -2.16 4.40 9.85
C ALA A 323 -2.41 3.40 8.72
N ILE A 324 -1.47 2.50 8.50
CA ILE A 324 -1.61 1.41 7.54
C ILE A 324 -1.83 0.10 8.29
N MET A 325 -2.83 -0.66 7.89
CA MET A 325 -3.19 -1.95 8.45
C MET A 325 -3.11 -3.00 7.37
N ALA A 326 -2.33 -4.05 7.63
CA ALA A 326 -2.16 -5.19 6.72
C ALA A 326 -2.78 -6.45 7.35
N ASP A 327 -3.88 -6.91 6.77
CA ASP A 327 -4.57 -8.13 7.19
C ASP A 327 -4.55 -9.16 6.05
N SER A 328 -3.65 -10.13 6.02
CA SER A 328 -2.59 -10.36 6.98
C SER A 328 -1.23 -10.49 6.29
N THR A 329 -0.18 -10.14 7.00
CA THR A 329 1.20 -10.31 6.50
C THR A 329 1.59 -11.78 6.35
N SER A 330 0.93 -12.71 7.06
CA SER A 330 1.12 -14.15 6.87
C SER A 330 0.67 -14.59 5.47
N ARG A 331 -0.46 -14.07 4.97
CA ARG A 331 -0.93 -14.37 3.62
C ARG A 331 -0.04 -13.77 2.53
N TRP A 332 0.56 -12.62 2.83
CA TRP A 332 1.60 -12.07 1.96
C TRP A 332 2.84 -12.96 1.92
N ALA A 333 3.30 -13.46 3.08
CA ALA A 333 4.42 -14.40 3.15
C ALA A 333 4.13 -15.72 2.42
N GLU A 334 2.89 -16.24 2.51
CA GLU A 334 2.46 -17.39 1.71
C GLU A 334 2.57 -17.12 0.20
N ALA A 335 2.22 -15.91 -0.25
CA ALA A 335 2.41 -15.52 -1.66
C ALA A 335 3.89 -15.53 -2.06
N LEU A 336 4.78 -15.00 -1.22
CA LEU A 336 6.22 -15.08 -1.44
C LEU A 336 6.72 -16.53 -1.52
N ARG A 337 6.23 -17.40 -0.64
CA ARG A 337 6.57 -18.84 -0.66
C ARG A 337 6.12 -19.51 -1.95
N GLU A 338 4.90 -19.22 -2.41
CA GLU A 338 4.40 -19.81 -3.66
C GLU A 338 5.19 -19.33 -4.88
N MET A 339 5.52 -18.03 -4.94
CA MET A 339 6.33 -17.46 -6.03
C MET A 339 7.74 -18.07 -6.06
N SER A 340 8.41 -18.11 -4.91
CA SER A 340 9.74 -18.71 -4.75
C SER A 340 9.76 -20.19 -5.15
N GLY A 341 8.73 -20.97 -4.74
CA GLY A 341 8.59 -22.37 -5.15
C GLY A 341 8.42 -22.57 -6.66
N ARG A 342 7.70 -21.67 -7.34
CA ARG A 342 7.54 -21.71 -8.81
C ARG A 342 8.80 -21.32 -9.56
N LEU A 343 9.63 -20.44 -8.98
CA LEU A 343 10.95 -20.08 -9.50
C LEU A 343 12.00 -21.16 -9.22
N GLU A 344 11.63 -22.23 -8.51
CA GLU A 344 12.57 -23.30 -8.11
C GLU A 344 13.75 -22.75 -7.26
N GLU A 345 13.50 -21.68 -6.47
CA GLU A 345 14.50 -21.14 -5.55
C GLU A 345 14.73 -22.10 -4.39
N MET A 346 15.93 -22.07 -3.81
CA MET A 346 16.26 -22.89 -2.65
C MET A 346 15.38 -22.46 -1.46
N PRO A 347 14.56 -23.36 -0.89
CA PRO A 347 13.70 -23.01 0.22
C PRO A 347 14.49 -22.83 1.50
N GLY A 348 14.08 -21.87 2.32
CA GLY A 348 14.49 -21.74 3.72
C GLY A 348 13.55 -22.51 4.65
N ASP A 349 13.44 -22.03 5.90
CA ASP A 349 12.62 -22.65 6.94
C ASP A 349 11.14 -22.75 6.48
N GLU A 350 10.55 -23.91 6.69
CA GLU A 350 9.15 -24.24 6.32
C GLU A 350 8.79 -23.93 4.85
N GLY A 351 9.78 -23.93 3.95
CA GLY A 351 9.58 -23.66 2.53
C GLY A 351 9.42 -22.17 2.17
N TYR A 352 9.62 -21.26 3.10
CA TYR A 352 9.68 -19.84 2.81
C TYR A 352 10.98 -19.46 2.11
N PRO A 353 10.99 -18.39 1.30
CA PRO A 353 12.23 -17.91 0.70
C PRO A 353 13.21 -17.39 1.77
N ALA A 354 14.51 -17.58 1.56
CA ALA A 354 15.55 -17.12 2.47
C ALA A 354 15.50 -15.60 2.74
N TYR A 355 14.93 -14.83 1.80
CA TYR A 355 14.76 -13.38 1.92
C TYR A 355 13.46 -12.93 2.61
N LEU A 356 12.67 -13.82 3.21
CA LEU A 356 11.41 -13.47 3.88
C LEU A 356 11.59 -12.34 4.90
N SER A 357 12.58 -12.46 5.77
CA SER A 357 12.85 -11.45 6.82
C SER A 357 13.20 -10.09 6.21
N SER A 358 13.98 -10.06 5.12
CA SER A 358 14.34 -8.82 4.43
C SER A 358 13.11 -8.16 3.82
N ARG A 359 12.22 -8.92 3.20
CA ARG A 359 10.98 -8.38 2.63
C ARG A 359 10.03 -7.81 3.69
N LEU A 360 9.88 -8.49 4.81
CA LEU A 360 9.13 -7.98 5.95
C LEU A 360 9.76 -6.69 6.50
N ALA A 361 11.09 -6.65 6.65
CA ALA A 361 11.81 -5.46 7.08
C ALA A 361 11.59 -4.29 6.11
N GLU A 362 11.72 -4.49 4.81
CA GLU A 362 11.45 -3.47 3.77
C GLU A 362 10.08 -2.82 3.94
N PHE A 363 9.04 -3.61 4.23
CA PHE A 363 7.70 -3.07 4.47
C PHE A 363 7.64 -2.22 5.74
N TYR A 364 8.07 -2.78 6.87
CA TYR A 364 7.98 -2.09 8.16
C TYR A 364 8.93 -0.89 8.28
N GLU A 365 10.07 -0.90 7.59
CA GLU A 365 11.02 0.22 7.56
C GLU A 365 10.49 1.45 6.80
N ARG A 366 9.51 1.28 5.95
CA ARG A 366 8.81 2.40 5.28
C ARG A 366 7.91 3.18 6.25
N ALA A 367 7.56 2.61 7.39
CA ALA A 367 6.92 3.33 8.48
C ALA A 367 7.91 4.27 9.20
N GLY A 368 7.41 5.34 9.78
CA GLY A 368 8.21 6.29 10.54
C GLY A 368 7.55 7.66 10.62
N VAL A 369 8.10 8.49 11.49
CA VAL A 369 7.88 9.95 11.47
C VAL A 369 9.00 10.56 10.66
N VAL A 370 8.67 11.41 9.70
CA VAL A 370 9.66 12.02 8.81
C VAL A 370 9.45 13.53 8.67
N LYS A 371 10.54 14.25 8.53
CA LYS A 371 10.51 15.58 7.92
C LYS A 371 10.37 15.39 6.42
N ILE A 372 9.27 15.86 5.88
CA ILE A 372 8.95 15.70 4.46
C ILE A 372 9.76 16.68 3.60
N LEU A 373 9.79 16.42 2.31
CA LEU A 373 10.39 17.35 1.34
C LEU A 373 9.58 18.64 1.25
N GLY A 374 10.20 19.69 0.68
CA GLY A 374 9.61 21.01 0.51
C GLY A 374 10.04 22.01 1.57
N ALA A 375 9.56 23.22 1.45
CA ALA A 375 9.87 24.32 2.35
C ALA A 375 9.23 24.12 3.73
N GLY A 376 9.93 24.61 4.78
CA GLY A 376 9.49 24.52 6.17
C GLY A 376 9.81 23.19 6.84
N ASP A 377 9.44 23.10 8.12
CA ASP A 377 9.64 21.92 8.97
C ASP A 377 8.35 21.07 9.09
N ARG A 378 7.75 20.77 7.94
CA ARG A 378 6.55 19.91 7.91
C ARG A 378 6.93 18.47 8.19
N CYS A 379 6.16 17.83 9.06
CA CYS A 379 6.31 16.43 9.39
C CYS A 379 5.07 15.64 8.94
N GLY A 380 5.27 14.36 8.67
CA GLY A 380 4.21 13.39 8.44
C GLY A 380 4.62 12.04 8.96
N SER A 381 3.68 11.14 9.16
CA SER A 381 3.99 9.83 9.70
C SER A 381 3.22 8.70 9.01
N VAL A 382 3.83 7.51 8.99
CA VAL A 382 3.17 6.25 8.65
C VAL A 382 3.37 5.30 9.82
N THR A 383 2.28 4.90 10.48
CA THR A 383 2.27 3.87 11.51
C THR A 383 1.81 2.56 10.87
N ALA A 384 2.65 1.52 10.93
CA ALA A 384 2.34 0.24 10.31
C ALA A 384 1.92 -0.81 11.33
N ILE A 385 0.76 -1.44 11.10
CA ILE A 385 0.18 -2.48 11.94
C ILE A 385 -0.12 -3.69 11.07
N GLY A 386 0.60 -4.79 11.32
CA GLY A 386 0.42 -6.03 10.58
C GLY A 386 -0.24 -7.12 11.41
N ALA A 387 -1.30 -7.73 10.89
CA ALA A 387 -1.83 -8.95 11.48
C ALA A 387 -0.95 -10.14 11.07
N VAL A 388 -0.69 -11.02 12.03
CA VAL A 388 0.04 -12.26 11.80
C VAL A 388 -0.86 -13.43 12.22
N SER A 389 -0.96 -14.43 11.36
CA SER A 389 -1.84 -15.59 11.58
C SER A 389 -1.00 -16.87 11.69
N PRO A 390 -0.27 -17.07 12.81
CA PRO A 390 0.55 -18.26 12.97
C PRO A 390 -0.33 -19.51 13.02
N PRO A 391 0.00 -20.57 12.26
CA PRO A 391 -0.72 -21.83 12.31
C PRO A 391 -0.77 -22.41 13.73
N GLY A 392 -1.95 -22.79 14.20
CA GLY A 392 -2.13 -23.30 15.56
C GLY A 392 -1.81 -22.30 16.68
N GLY A 393 -1.53 -21.04 16.38
CA GLY A 393 -1.09 -20.03 17.34
C GLY A 393 0.39 -20.17 17.75
N ASP A 394 1.17 -20.92 16.99
CA ASP A 394 2.59 -21.14 17.27
C ASP A 394 3.43 -19.95 16.82
N LEU A 395 3.92 -19.18 17.78
CA LEU A 395 4.76 -18.01 17.52
C LEU A 395 6.21 -18.37 17.12
N SER A 396 6.58 -19.65 17.11
CA SER A 396 7.91 -20.08 16.65
C SER A 396 8.00 -20.21 15.13
N GLU A 397 6.87 -20.11 14.41
CA GLU A 397 6.84 -20.20 12.95
C GLU A 397 7.61 -19.03 12.29
N PRO A 398 8.18 -19.22 11.08
CA PRO A 398 9.11 -18.27 10.46
C PRO A 398 8.59 -16.85 10.28
N VAL A 399 7.31 -16.67 9.91
CA VAL A 399 6.73 -15.34 9.66
C VAL A 399 6.57 -14.58 10.97
N ALA A 400 6.07 -15.25 12.02
CA ALA A 400 5.92 -14.67 13.33
C ALA A 400 7.28 -14.29 13.91
N GLN A 401 8.28 -15.18 13.84
CA GLN A 401 9.64 -14.93 14.31
C GLN A 401 10.32 -13.78 13.56
N ALA A 402 10.20 -13.74 12.23
CA ALA A 402 10.73 -12.64 11.44
C ALA A 402 10.08 -11.30 11.82
N THR A 403 8.74 -11.30 11.96
CA THR A 403 7.98 -10.10 12.35
C THR A 403 8.37 -9.61 13.75
N LEU A 404 8.49 -10.50 14.73
CA LEU A 404 8.88 -10.18 16.11
C LEU A 404 10.23 -9.48 16.21
N ARG A 405 11.18 -9.82 15.33
CA ARG A 405 12.50 -9.19 15.29
C ARG A 405 12.48 -7.76 14.76
N ILE A 406 11.43 -7.40 14.02
CA ILE A 406 11.33 -6.11 13.31
C ILE A 406 10.45 -5.14 14.08
N VAL A 407 9.28 -5.60 14.56
CA VAL A 407 8.30 -4.72 15.21
C VAL A 407 8.73 -4.32 16.61
N LYS A 408 8.25 -3.17 17.05
CA LYS A 408 8.51 -2.65 18.40
C LYS A 408 7.36 -2.90 19.37
N VAL A 409 6.19 -3.19 18.83
CA VAL A 409 4.98 -3.47 19.61
C VAL A 409 4.39 -4.80 19.18
N PHE A 410 3.96 -5.57 20.15
CA PHE A 410 3.39 -6.88 19.96
C PHE A 410 2.11 -7.00 20.81
N TRP A 411 0.98 -7.15 20.14
CA TRP A 411 -0.33 -7.34 20.77
C TRP A 411 -0.79 -8.78 20.53
N GLY A 412 -0.29 -9.70 21.34
CA GLY A 412 -0.58 -11.12 21.21
C GLY A 412 -2.02 -11.44 21.55
N LEU A 413 -2.78 -12.02 20.62
CA LEU A 413 -4.16 -12.42 20.85
C LEU A 413 -4.23 -13.89 21.28
N SER A 414 -5.04 -14.15 22.31
CA SER A 414 -5.26 -15.47 22.88
C SER A 414 -6.61 -16.04 22.49
N ALA A 415 -6.60 -17.27 21.91
CA ALA A 415 -7.85 -17.99 21.65
C ALA A 415 -8.63 -18.28 22.94
N SER A 416 -7.95 -18.57 24.05
CA SER A 416 -8.61 -18.87 25.34
C SER A 416 -9.37 -17.66 25.88
N LEU A 417 -8.81 -16.45 25.72
CA LEU A 417 -9.50 -15.21 26.06
C LEU A 417 -10.70 -14.95 25.15
N ALA A 418 -10.54 -15.16 23.85
CA ALA A 418 -11.62 -15.02 22.88
C ALA A 418 -12.77 -15.99 23.17
N TYR A 419 -12.51 -17.24 23.49
CA TYR A 419 -13.51 -18.23 23.89
C TYR A 419 -14.25 -17.82 25.19
N LYS A 420 -13.56 -17.15 26.11
CA LYS A 420 -14.18 -16.56 27.32
C LYS A 420 -14.94 -15.26 27.03
N ARG A 421 -15.00 -14.83 25.77
CA ARG A 421 -15.57 -13.56 25.33
C ARG A 421 -14.94 -12.32 25.99
N HIS A 422 -13.65 -12.43 26.31
CA HIS A 422 -12.84 -11.32 26.80
C HIS A 422 -12.25 -10.58 25.60
N PHE A 423 -12.76 -9.41 25.29
CA PHE A 423 -12.32 -8.60 24.15
C PHE A 423 -11.87 -7.19 24.58
N PRO A 424 -10.82 -6.64 23.95
CA PRO A 424 -9.93 -7.34 22.99
C PRO A 424 -9.22 -8.52 23.67
N ALA A 425 -9.02 -9.61 22.94
CA ALA A 425 -8.45 -10.85 23.49
C ALA A 425 -6.91 -10.76 23.61
N ILE A 426 -6.41 -9.60 24.00
CA ILE A 426 -4.98 -9.32 24.16
C ILE A 426 -4.46 -10.02 25.42
N ASP A 427 -3.50 -10.90 25.23
CA ASP A 427 -2.80 -11.56 26.33
C ASP A 427 -1.67 -10.66 26.83
N TRP A 428 -1.86 -10.10 28.00
CA TRP A 428 -0.91 -9.16 28.61
C TRP A 428 0.41 -9.80 29.06
N LEU A 429 0.45 -11.13 29.20
CA LEU A 429 1.67 -11.84 29.60
C LEU A 429 2.68 -11.99 28.47
N ILE A 430 2.20 -11.99 27.23
CA ILE A 430 3.05 -12.13 26.04
C ILE A 430 3.16 -10.84 25.24
N SER A 431 2.28 -9.87 25.48
CA SER A 431 2.29 -8.59 24.78
C SER A 431 3.33 -7.64 25.36
N TYR A 432 3.90 -6.79 24.51
CA TYR A 432 4.85 -5.77 24.94
C TYR A 432 4.86 -4.54 24.02
N SER A 433 5.42 -3.44 24.51
CA SER A 433 5.77 -2.26 23.73
C SER A 433 7.16 -1.77 24.10
N LEU A 434 8.03 -1.65 23.09
CA LEU A 434 9.37 -1.06 23.25
C LEU A 434 9.33 0.48 23.07
N TYR A 435 8.15 1.06 22.88
CA TYR A 435 7.98 2.52 22.86
C TYR A 435 7.67 3.11 24.23
N ALA A 436 7.31 2.31 25.23
CA ALA A 436 6.92 2.80 26.54
C ALA A 436 7.94 3.77 27.15
N ASP A 437 9.24 3.45 27.07
CA ASP A 437 10.31 4.31 27.58
C ASP A 437 10.47 5.61 26.80
N LYS A 438 10.16 5.61 25.50
CA LYS A 438 10.24 6.79 24.63
C LYS A 438 9.06 7.74 24.77
N LEU A 439 7.94 7.21 25.25
CA LEU A 439 6.67 7.92 25.41
C LEU A 439 6.43 8.41 26.84
N LYS A 440 7.34 8.15 27.77
CA LYS A 440 7.17 8.45 29.21
C LYS A 440 7.04 9.96 29.52
N ASP A 441 7.56 10.82 28.66
CA ASP A 441 7.54 12.27 28.85
C ASP A 441 6.28 12.92 28.24
N TRP A 442 5.43 12.12 27.59
CA TRP A 442 4.16 12.59 27.00
C TRP A 442 3.04 12.54 28.03
#